data_1af877a6990c229aeb94874db91228bf
#
_entry.id   1af877a6990c229aeb94874db91228bf
#
_cell.length_a   1.000
_cell.length_b   1.000
_cell.length_c   1.000
_cell.angle_alpha   90.00
_cell.angle_beta   90.00
_cell.angle_gamma   90.00
#
_symmetry.space_group_name_H-M   'P 1'
#
loop_
_entity.id
_entity.type
_entity.pdbx_description
1 polymer ?
#
loop_
_entity_poly.entity_id
_entity_poly.type
_entity_poly.pdbx_seq_one_letter_code
_entity_poly.pdbx_strand_id
1 'polypeptide(L)'
;GPSSPYNLLYGWPNPLFSGKTTLLNTLVRNPFIFDLLIRVHIMDLHLFNESIFRRYKSNSQRIRRLSEDWFEEQMYCPACKCDNLESFQNNTPVADFYCPKCMSQFQLKSQSNPFGNRILDGAYSKMIESIHKGDQPHFFLLHYTLNDWSVLNLEVIPNYFFSESIIEKRKPLAPTARRAGWVGCNLLLSRIPEDGRIQTITDSIIHESKEVRTNWLKVSFLKNQKSPSRGWITDIMWCIKDLDKKEFTLDEIYSYKNHLAKLHPLNKNIKPKIRQQLQFLRDKKYLKFLGSGEYQLKKR
;
A
#
# COMPACT_ATOMS: atom_id res chain seq x y z
N GLY A 1 -42.35 -51.58 -23.76
CA GLY A 1 -43.01 -50.43 -23.17
C GLY A 1 -42.86 -50.35 -21.66
N PRO A 2 -43.27 -49.32 -20.93
CA PRO A 2 -43.66 -47.99 -21.43
C PRO A 2 -42.94 -46.79 -20.73
N SER A 3 -43.00 -45.67 -21.42
CA SER A 3 -43.35 -44.29 -20.98
C SER A 3 -42.55 -43.57 -19.87
N SER A 4 -41.87 -42.55 -20.30
CA SER A 4 -41.65 -41.29 -19.60
C SER A 4 -42.99 -40.69 -19.15
N PRO A 5 -43.07 -39.91 -18.07
CA PRO A 5 -43.10 -38.47 -18.27
C PRO A 5 -42.44 -37.68 -17.11
N TYR A 6 -41.92 -36.50 -17.39
CA TYR A 6 -42.11 -35.25 -16.61
C TYR A 6 -41.44 -34.08 -17.32
N ASN A 7 -42.25 -33.46 -18.18
CA ASN A 7 -42.15 -32.05 -18.48
C ASN A 7 -42.86 -31.29 -17.36
N LEU A 8 -42.19 -30.37 -16.68
CA LEU A 8 -42.84 -29.27 -16.01
C LEU A 8 -42.00 -28.00 -16.16
N LEU A 9 -42.57 -27.13 -16.96
CA LEU A 9 -42.30 -25.72 -17.14
C LEU A 9 -42.26 -24.98 -15.80
N TYR A 10 -41.20 -24.25 -15.54
CA TYR A 10 -41.29 -23.02 -14.77
C TYR A 10 -40.57 -21.92 -15.56
N GLY A 11 -41.40 -21.12 -16.24
CA GLY A 11 -41.02 -19.84 -16.79
C GLY A 11 -40.82 -18.84 -15.66
N TRP A 12 -39.65 -18.22 -15.62
CA TRP A 12 -39.43 -16.96 -14.91
C TRP A 12 -39.49 -15.83 -15.92
N PRO A 13 -40.24 -14.76 -15.67
CA PRO A 13 -40.20 -13.58 -16.54
C PRO A 13 -38.94 -12.83 -16.29
N ASN A 14 -38.16 -12.63 -17.33
CA ASN A 14 -37.00 -11.78 -17.38
C ASN A 14 -37.47 -10.34 -17.67
N PRO A 15 -37.36 -9.38 -16.76
CA PRO A 15 -37.53 -7.98 -17.12
C PRO A 15 -36.17 -7.29 -17.18
N LEU A 16 -35.97 -6.52 -18.24
CA LEU A 16 -35.03 -5.43 -18.36
C LEU A 16 -33.59 -5.73 -18.82
N PHE A 17 -33.44 -6.15 -20.08
CA PHE A 17 -32.20 -5.97 -20.84
C PHE A 17 -32.44 -5.55 -22.29
N SER A 18 -33.33 -4.57 -22.55
CA SER A 18 -33.50 -4.07 -23.93
C SER A 18 -32.73 -2.77 -24.25
N GLY A 19 -32.06 -2.14 -23.26
CA GLY A 19 -31.36 -0.86 -23.46
C GLY A 19 -29.85 -0.95 -23.66
N LYS A 20 -29.20 -2.00 -23.17
CA LYS A 20 -27.74 -2.13 -23.24
C LYS A 20 -27.21 -2.74 -24.54
N THR A 21 -27.98 -3.57 -25.19
CA THR A 21 -27.56 -4.25 -26.44
C THR A 21 -27.50 -3.30 -27.63
N THR A 22 -28.32 -2.26 -27.65
CA THR A 22 -28.32 -1.25 -28.74
C THR A 22 -27.11 -0.31 -28.63
N LEU A 23 -26.69 0.06 -27.43
CA LEU A 23 -25.51 0.88 -27.21
C LEU A 23 -24.19 0.14 -27.55
N LEU A 24 -24.07 -1.14 -27.19
CA LEU A 24 -22.90 -1.96 -27.56
C LEU A 24 -22.79 -2.14 -29.07
N ASN A 25 -23.91 -2.38 -29.77
CA ASN A 25 -23.92 -2.57 -31.22
C ASN A 25 -23.60 -1.29 -32.00
N THR A 26 -23.88 -0.11 -31.45
CA THR A 26 -23.49 1.18 -32.05
C THR A 26 -22.04 1.52 -31.79
N LEU A 27 -21.47 1.11 -30.67
CA LEU A 27 -20.07 1.32 -30.31
C LEU A 27 -19.10 0.40 -31.09
N VAL A 28 -19.53 -0.84 -31.41
CA VAL A 28 -18.72 -1.81 -32.16
C VAL A 28 -18.57 -1.44 -33.66
N ARG A 29 -19.40 -0.54 -34.21
CA ARG A 29 -19.33 -0.11 -35.60
C ARG A 29 -18.38 1.06 -35.89
N ASN A 30 -17.77 1.66 -34.86
CA ASN A 30 -16.80 2.72 -35.04
C ASN A 30 -15.40 2.21 -34.66
N PRO A 31 -14.50 1.95 -35.64
CA PRO A 31 -13.17 1.40 -35.40
C PRO A 31 -12.32 2.30 -34.49
N PHE A 32 -12.55 3.60 -34.45
CA PHE A 32 -11.85 4.53 -33.55
C PHE A 32 -12.31 4.43 -32.10
N ILE A 33 -13.57 4.06 -31.85
CA ILE A 33 -14.12 3.84 -30.51
C ILE A 33 -13.71 2.46 -29.99
N PHE A 34 -13.64 1.47 -30.87
CA PHE A 34 -13.17 0.12 -30.53
C PHE A 34 -11.69 0.12 -30.15
N ASP A 35 -10.84 0.89 -30.84
CA ASP A 35 -9.43 1.04 -30.50
C ASP A 35 -9.20 1.86 -29.20
N LEU A 36 -10.12 2.79 -28.90
CA LEU A 36 -10.11 3.53 -27.63
C LEU A 36 -10.59 2.68 -26.44
N LEU A 37 -11.54 1.76 -26.66
CA LEU A 37 -12.07 0.83 -25.66
C LEU A 37 -11.08 -0.33 -25.34
N ILE A 38 -10.24 -0.72 -26.29
CA ILE A 38 -9.21 -1.76 -26.13
C ILE A 38 -8.08 -1.28 -25.19
N ARG A 39 -7.94 0.02 -24.95
CA ARG A 39 -6.91 0.58 -24.05
C ARG A 39 -7.33 0.80 -22.61
N VAL A 40 -8.57 0.54 -22.26
CA VAL A 40 -8.97 0.49 -20.84
C VAL A 40 -8.64 -0.91 -20.33
N HIS A 41 -7.44 -1.10 -19.86
CA HIS A 41 -7.08 -2.30 -19.09
C HIS A 41 -7.91 -2.24 -17.79
N ILE A 42 -9.06 -2.92 -17.80
CA ILE A 42 -9.88 -3.08 -16.58
C ILE A 42 -9.14 -4.12 -15.75
N MET A 43 -8.59 -3.68 -14.62
CA MET A 43 -7.92 -4.57 -13.67
C MET A 43 -8.85 -5.69 -13.24
N ASP A 44 -8.42 -6.95 -13.41
CA ASP A 44 -9.13 -8.11 -12.88
C ASP A 44 -8.82 -8.25 -11.39
N LEU A 45 -9.83 -8.39 -10.55
CA LEU A 45 -9.66 -8.55 -9.10
C LEU A 45 -9.53 -10.00 -8.65
N HIS A 46 -9.53 -10.99 -9.56
CA HIS A 46 -9.41 -12.40 -9.21
C HIS A 46 -7.96 -12.87 -9.25
N LEU A 47 -7.49 -13.39 -8.12
CA LEU A 47 -6.14 -13.98 -7.99
C LEU A 47 -6.05 -15.39 -8.58
N PHE A 48 -7.18 -16.11 -8.75
CA PHE A 48 -7.17 -17.54 -9.03
C PHE A 48 -6.61 -17.84 -10.41
N ASN A 49 -5.58 -18.69 -10.43
CA ASN A 49 -5.00 -19.29 -11.63
C ASN A 49 -4.90 -20.80 -11.43
N GLU A 50 -5.67 -21.57 -12.22
CA GLU A 50 -5.78 -23.02 -12.07
C GLU A 50 -4.44 -23.73 -12.26
N SER A 51 -3.59 -23.28 -13.18
CA SER A 51 -2.29 -23.87 -13.46
C SER A 51 -1.35 -23.75 -12.26
N ILE A 52 -1.33 -22.58 -11.61
CA ILE A 52 -0.58 -22.33 -10.38
C ILE A 52 -1.14 -23.19 -9.25
N PHE A 53 -2.48 -23.21 -9.10
CA PHE A 53 -3.13 -23.96 -8.03
C PHE A 53 -2.85 -25.45 -8.10
N ARG A 54 -2.81 -26.05 -9.29
CA ARG A 54 -2.47 -27.47 -9.50
C ARG A 54 -0.98 -27.77 -9.29
N ARG A 55 -0.10 -26.83 -9.65
CA ARG A 55 1.36 -27.02 -9.61
C ARG A 55 1.92 -27.07 -8.19
N TYR A 56 1.37 -26.28 -7.25
CA TYR A 56 1.89 -26.16 -5.89
C TYR A 56 0.98 -26.87 -4.88
N LYS A 57 1.58 -27.70 -3.99
CA LYS A 57 0.83 -28.45 -2.96
C LYS A 57 0.61 -27.65 -1.66
N SER A 58 1.58 -26.83 -1.28
CA SER A 58 1.51 -26.02 -0.06
C SER A 58 0.65 -24.79 -0.27
N ASN A 59 -0.30 -24.53 0.62
CA ASN A 59 -1.15 -23.34 0.57
C ASN A 59 -0.35 -22.03 0.60
N SER A 60 0.72 -21.95 1.39
CA SER A 60 1.59 -20.78 1.44
C SER A 60 2.31 -20.53 0.11
N GLN A 61 2.73 -21.59 -0.60
CA GLN A 61 3.34 -21.46 -1.94
C GLN A 61 2.30 -21.06 -2.98
N ARG A 62 1.10 -21.67 -2.93
CA ARG A 62 -0.02 -21.31 -3.83
C ARG A 62 -0.33 -19.83 -3.72
N ILE A 63 -0.61 -19.35 -2.49
CA ILE A 63 -0.95 -17.96 -2.23
C ILE A 63 0.15 -17.03 -2.72
N ARG A 64 1.39 -17.31 -2.38
CA ARG A 64 2.52 -16.53 -2.81
C ARG A 64 2.53 -16.40 -4.34
N ARG A 65 2.43 -17.51 -5.07
CA ARG A 65 2.48 -17.51 -6.53
C ARG A 65 1.26 -16.85 -7.18
N LEU A 66 0.06 -17.11 -6.66
CA LEU A 66 -1.15 -16.46 -7.15
C LEU A 66 -1.10 -14.94 -6.98
N SER A 67 -0.64 -14.47 -5.82
CA SER A 67 -0.54 -13.02 -5.57
C SER A 67 0.58 -12.36 -6.36
N GLU A 68 1.73 -13.04 -6.56
CA GLU A 68 2.83 -12.53 -7.37
C GLU A 68 2.44 -12.46 -8.86
N ASP A 69 1.81 -13.50 -9.41
CA ASP A 69 1.33 -13.61 -10.78
C ASP A 69 0.30 -12.51 -11.09
N TRP A 70 -0.73 -12.41 -10.25
CA TRP A 70 -1.74 -11.36 -10.36
C TRP A 70 -1.13 -9.97 -10.30
N PHE A 71 -0.18 -9.75 -9.39
CA PHE A 71 0.44 -8.44 -9.19
C PHE A 71 1.26 -8.02 -10.42
N GLU A 72 2.00 -8.92 -11.01
CA GLU A 72 2.78 -8.68 -12.23
C GLU A 72 1.88 -8.34 -13.43
N GLU A 73 0.75 -9.04 -13.57
CA GLU A 73 -0.20 -8.81 -14.68
C GLU A 73 -1.03 -7.53 -14.53
N GLN A 74 -1.41 -7.19 -13.30
CA GLN A 74 -2.42 -6.16 -13.07
C GLN A 74 -1.86 -4.81 -12.60
N MET A 75 -0.61 -4.79 -12.06
CA MET A 75 -0.12 -3.60 -11.39
C MET A 75 0.74 -2.70 -12.26
N TYR A 76 0.54 -1.41 -12.06
CA TYR A 76 1.30 -0.31 -12.63
C TYR A 76 2.22 0.33 -11.58
N CYS A 77 3.18 1.14 -12.03
CA CYS A 77 4.05 1.90 -11.14
C CYS A 77 3.30 3.12 -10.53
N PRO A 78 3.19 3.24 -9.21
CA PRO A 78 2.61 4.41 -8.56
C PRO A 78 3.56 5.61 -8.56
N ALA A 79 4.87 5.39 -8.72
CA ALA A 79 5.90 6.42 -8.67
C ALA A 79 6.12 7.15 -10.01
N CYS A 80 5.71 6.56 -11.13
CA CYS A 80 5.85 7.15 -12.47
C CYS A 80 4.73 6.69 -13.41
N LYS A 81 4.81 7.13 -14.70
CA LYS A 81 3.82 6.79 -15.73
C LYS A 81 4.09 5.44 -16.42
N CYS A 82 4.74 4.49 -15.77
CA CYS A 82 4.90 3.14 -16.26
C CYS A 82 3.64 2.33 -15.94
N ASP A 83 3.11 1.61 -16.92
CA ASP A 83 1.84 0.88 -16.76
C ASP A 83 2.05 -0.61 -16.46
N ASN A 84 3.30 -1.01 -16.22
CA ASN A 84 3.66 -2.37 -15.78
C ASN A 84 4.76 -2.36 -14.72
N LEU A 85 4.82 -3.42 -13.96
CA LEU A 85 5.93 -3.78 -13.06
C LEU A 85 6.48 -5.13 -13.53
N GLU A 86 7.75 -5.37 -13.29
CA GLU A 86 8.42 -6.61 -13.65
C GLU A 86 8.92 -7.33 -12.41
N SER A 87 8.86 -8.65 -12.41
CA SER A 87 9.38 -9.49 -11.33
C SER A 87 10.89 -9.54 -11.35
N PHE A 88 11.51 -9.50 -10.17
CA PHE A 88 12.90 -9.90 -10.03
C PHE A 88 13.05 -11.43 -10.21
N GLN A 89 14.22 -11.87 -10.65
CA GLN A 89 14.53 -13.29 -10.68
C GLN A 89 14.39 -13.91 -9.28
N ASN A 90 13.90 -15.14 -9.21
CA ASN A 90 13.69 -15.85 -7.96
C ASN A 90 14.93 -15.78 -7.06
N ASN A 91 14.71 -15.49 -5.76
CA ASN A 91 15.72 -15.34 -4.73
C ASN A 91 16.53 -14.02 -4.74
N THR A 92 16.04 -12.97 -5.40
CA THR A 92 16.58 -11.60 -5.18
C THR A 92 16.27 -11.18 -3.74
N PRO A 93 17.27 -10.80 -2.93
CA PRO A 93 17.09 -10.77 -1.46
C PRO A 93 16.22 -9.63 -0.91
N VAL A 94 15.86 -8.61 -1.70
CA VAL A 94 15.36 -7.33 -1.16
C VAL A 94 13.99 -6.94 -1.69
N ALA A 95 13.63 -7.31 -2.93
CA ALA A 95 12.38 -6.90 -3.53
C ALA A 95 11.81 -8.01 -4.43
N ASP A 96 10.48 -7.99 -4.60
CA ASP A 96 9.78 -8.95 -5.45
C ASP A 96 9.62 -8.38 -6.88
N PHE A 97 9.42 -7.05 -7.00
CA PHE A 97 9.13 -6.37 -8.28
C PHE A 97 9.92 -5.07 -8.42
N TYR A 98 10.08 -4.63 -9.65
CA TYR A 98 10.66 -3.33 -9.98
C TYR A 98 9.93 -2.67 -11.15
N CYS A 99 10.06 -1.35 -11.22
CA CYS A 99 9.60 -0.58 -12.37
C CYS A 99 10.72 -0.46 -13.40
N PRO A 100 10.57 -0.93 -14.65
CA PRO A 100 11.63 -0.83 -15.67
C PRO A 100 11.93 0.61 -16.09
N LYS A 101 11.03 1.55 -15.78
CA LYS A 101 11.18 2.96 -16.17
C LYS A 101 11.86 3.83 -15.13
N CYS A 102 11.46 3.72 -13.85
CA CYS A 102 12.00 4.58 -12.78
C CYS A 102 12.86 3.83 -11.76
N MET A 103 13.02 2.52 -11.93
CA MET A 103 13.81 1.61 -11.10
C MET A 103 13.34 1.55 -9.63
N SER A 104 12.15 2.04 -9.32
CA SER A 104 11.54 1.84 -8.00
C SER A 104 11.31 0.36 -7.74
N GLN A 105 11.67 -0.10 -6.54
CA GLN A 105 11.57 -1.49 -6.13
C GLN A 105 10.40 -1.67 -5.16
N PHE A 106 9.71 -2.80 -5.28
CA PHE A 106 8.49 -3.08 -4.51
C PHE A 106 8.56 -4.49 -3.91
N GLN A 107 8.08 -4.61 -2.68
CA GLN A 107 7.85 -5.87 -2.01
C GLN A 107 6.36 -6.07 -1.81
N LEU A 108 5.85 -7.26 -2.14
CA LEU A 108 4.46 -7.63 -1.96
C LEU A 108 4.26 -8.43 -0.67
N LYS A 109 3.36 -7.96 0.18
CA LYS A 109 2.86 -8.70 1.34
C LYS A 109 1.39 -9.04 1.08
N SER A 110 1.04 -10.31 1.06
CA SER A 110 -0.33 -10.77 0.81
C SER A 110 -0.86 -11.62 1.95
N GLN A 111 -2.11 -11.40 2.34
CA GLN A 111 -2.81 -12.19 3.36
C GLN A 111 -4.32 -12.15 3.19
N SER A 112 -5.01 -13.17 3.74
CA SER A 112 -6.46 -13.30 3.69
C SER A 112 -7.21 -12.59 4.84
N ASN A 113 -6.49 -12.11 5.85
CA ASN A 113 -7.07 -11.29 6.89
C ASN A 113 -6.74 -9.81 6.63
N PRO A 114 -7.57 -8.86 7.05
CA PRO A 114 -7.22 -7.45 6.97
C PRO A 114 -5.89 -7.15 7.66
N PHE A 115 -5.11 -6.23 7.09
CA PHE A 115 -3.91 -5.74 7.76
C PHE A 115 -4.30 -4.90 8.98
N GLY A 116 -3.85 -5.35 10.16
CA GLY A 116 -4.06 -4.64 11.42
C GLY A 116 -3.00 -3.57 11.66
N ASN A 117 -2.77 -3.25 12.94
CA ASN A 117 -1.83 -2.20 13.36
C ASN A 117 -0.35 -2.54 13.10
N ARG A 118 -0.04 -3.80 12.79
CA ARG A 118 1.33 -4.26 12.56
C ARG A 118 1.39 -5.42 11.56
N ILE A 119 2.48 -5.50 10.82
CA ILE A 119 2.81 -6.65 9.97
C ILE A 119 4.15 -7.23 10.36
N LEU A 120 4.25 -8.55 10.23
CA LEU A 120 5.49 -9.29 10.45
C LEU A 120 6.46 -9.03 9.32
N ASP A 121 7.73 -8.83 9.66
CA ASP A 121 8.79 -8.73 8.67
C ASP A 121 10.03 -9.52 9.09
N GLY A 122 11.06 -9.42 8.26
CA GLY A 122 12.30 -10.17 8.36
C GLY A 122 13.15 -9.87 9.60
N ALA A 123 14.46 -10.08 9.48
CA ALA A 123 15.40 -9.83 10.58
C ALA A 123 15.49 -8.35 10.95
N TYR A 124 15.34 -8.05 12.23
CA TYR A 124 15.40 -6.68 12.76
C TYR A 124 16.66 -5.92 12.35
N SER A 125 17.84 -6.55 12.51
CA SER A 125 19.12 -5.90 12.16
C SER A 125 19.21 -5.55 10.68
N LYS A 126 18.70 -6.41 9.80
CA LYS A 126 18.68 -6.16 8.35
C LYS A 126 17.73 -5.04 7.97
N MET A 127 16.56 -4.96 8.61
CA MET A 127 15.61 -3.88 8.39
C MET A 127 16.21 -2.52 8.79
N ILE A 128 16.85 -2.44 9.98
CA ILE A 128 17.48 -1.19 10.44
C ILE A 128 18.65 -0.80 9.53
N GLU A 129 19.48 -1.76 9.12
CA GLU A 129 20.58 -1.53 8.18
C GLU A 129 20.05 -0.95 6.85
N SER A 130 18.99 -1.54 6.30
CA SER A 130 18.36 -1.10 5.05
C SER A 130 17.74 0.30 5.18
N ILE A 131 17.09 0.62 6.31
CA ILE A 131 16.57 1.96 6.59
C ILE A 131 17.71 3.00 6.60
N HIS A 132 18.85 2.68 7.21
CA HIS A 132 20.00 3.59 7.25
C HIS A 132 20.62 3.80 5.86
N LYS A 133 20.71 2.73 5.06
CA LYS A 133 21.18 2.80 3.67
C LYS A 133 20.17 3.49 2.75
N GLY A 134 18.88 3.42 3.08
CA GLY A 134 17.81 3.94 2.25
C GLY A 134 17.50 3.09 1.01
N ASP A 135 17.83 1.78 1.07
CA ASP A 135 17.69 0.82 -0.03
C ASP A 135 16.51 -0.14 0.13
N GLN A 136 15.68 0.02 1.18
CA GLN A 136 14.48 -0.81 1.33
C GLN A 136 13.48 -0.54 0.21
N PRO A 137 12.74 -1.60 -0.24
CA PRO A 137 11.70 -1.44 -1.23
C PRO A 137 10.48 -0.69 -0.68
N HIS A 138 9.65 -0.20 -1.56
CA HIS A 138 8.28 0.20 -1.24
C HIS A 138 7.45 -1.05 -0.95
N PHE A 139 6.45 -0.97 -0.07
CA PHE A 139 5.61 -2.13 0.25
C PHE A 139 4.24 -2.00 -0.38
N PHE A 140 3.79 -3.09 -1.02
CA PHE A 140 2.39 -3.30 -1.32
C PHE A 140 1.79 -4.27 -0.32
N LEU A 141 0.61 -3.94 0.21
CA LEU A 141 -0.14 -4.76 1.14
C LEU A 141 -1.43 -5.19 0.46
N LEU A 142 -1.51 -6.47 0.10
CA LEU A 142 -2.62 -7.07 -0.62
C LEU A 142 -3.46 -7.91 0.33
N HIS A 143 -4.72 -7.51 0.53
CA HIS A 143 -5.73 -8.25 1.27
C HIS A 143 -6.71 -8.87 0.28
N TYR A 144 -6.90 -10.19 0.37
CA TYR A 144 -7.76 -10.96 -0.50
C TYR A 144 -8.70 -11.87 0.32
N THR A 145 -9.79 -12.34 -0.29
CA THR A 145 -10.67 -13.34 0.32
C THR A 145 -10.37 -14.75 -0.20
N LEU A 146 -10.55 -15.76 0.66
CA LEU A 146 -10.42 -17.17 0.29
C LEU A 146 -11.71 -17.73 -0.34
N ASN A 147 -12.84 -17.03 -0.25
CA ASN A 147 -14.12 -17.54 -0.73
C ASN A 147 -14.13 -17.65 -2.26
N ASP A 148 -13.66 -16.61 -2.92
CA ASP A 148 -13.65 -16.49 -4.38
C ASP A 148 -12.32 -15.97 -4.93
N TRP A 149 -11.30 -15.85 -4.08
CA TRP A 149 -9.97 -15.36 -4.42
C TRP A 149 -9.93 -13.92 -4.93
N SER A 150 -10.92 -13.11 -4.54
CA SER A 150 -10.96 -11.71 -4.94
C SER A 150 -10.04 -10.84 -4.10
N VAL A 151 -9.42 -9.85 -4.73
CA VAL A 151 -8.69 -8.76 -4.07
C VAL A 151 -9.71 -7.82 -3.44
N LEU A 152 -9.63 -7.64 -2.14
CA LEU A 152 -10.48 -6.72 -1.39
C LEU A 152 -9.82 -5.36 -1.22
N ASN A 153 -8.55 -5.36 -0.80
CA ASN A 153 -7.81 -4.13 -0.57
C ASN A 153 -6.37 -4.25 -1.07
N LEU A 154 -5.86 -3.19 -1.64
CA LEU A 154 -4.46 -3.04 -2.01
C LEU A 154 -4.01 -1.63 -1.70
N GLU A 155 -3.00 -1.49 -0.84
CA GLU A 155 -2.38 -0.21 -0.55
C GLU A 155 -0.89 -0.26 -0.80
N VAL A 156 -0.30 0.88 -1.15
CA VAL A 156 1.14 1.02 -1.29
C VAL A 156 1.70 1.99 -0.26
N ILE A 157 2.80 1.59 0.37
CA ILE A 157 3.54 2.38 1.37
C ILE A 157 4.90 2.73 0.77
N PRO A 158 5.13 4.02 0.43
CA PRO A 158 6.44 4.46 0.00
C PRO A 158 7.51 4.23 1.07
N ASN A 159 8.68 3.74 0.69
CA ASN A 159 9.77 3.39 1.60
C ASN A 159 10.28 4.56 2.45
N TYR A 160 10.04 5.78 2.01
CA TYR A 160 10.44 6.97 2.78
C TYR A 160 9.56 7.23 4.01
N PHE A 161 8.50 6.44 4.24
CA PHE A 161 7.81 6.38 5.53
C PHE A 161 8.45 5.37 6.50
N PHE A 162 9.39 4.54 6.04
CA PHE A 162 10.07 3.60 6.90
C PHE A 162 11.21 4.30 7.65
N SER A 163 11.02 4.43 8.95
CA SER A 163 11.97 4.98 9.92
C SER A 163 12.13 4.01 11.08
N GLU A 164 13.17 4.18 11.89
CA GLU A 164 13.36 3.31 13.06
C GLU A 164 12.16 3.34 14.01
N SER A 165 11.46 4.48 14.13
CA SER A 165 10.32 4.67 15.03
C SER A 165 9.12 3.77 14.73
N ILE A 166 9.01 3.28 13.48
CA ILE A 166 7.92 2.35 13.09
C ILE A 166 8.34 0.89 13.13
N ILE A 167 9.61 0.58 13.45
CA ILE A 167 10.12 -0.78 13.51
C ILE A 167 10.16 -1.27 14.96
N GLU A 168 9.29 -2.20 15.28
CA GLU A 168 9.25 -2.85 16.59
C GLU A 168 10.12 -4.11 16.58
N LYS A 169 11.14 -4.13 17.44
CA LYS A 169 11.99 -5.30 17.65
C LYS A 169 11.21 -6.39 18.37
N ARG A 170 11.20 -7.60 17.83
CA ARG A 170 10.55 -8.75 18.44
C ARG A 170 11.46 -9.43 19.48
N LYS A 171 10.88 -10.20 20.36
CA LYS A 171 11.64 -11.09 21.26
C LYS A 171 12.40 -12.13 20.44
N PRO A 172 13.62 -12.50 20.82
CA PRO A 172 14.35 -13.60 20.19
C PRO A 172 13.53 -14.90 20.20
N LEU A 173 13.70 -15.72 19.17
CA LEU A 173 13.10 -17.05 19.16
C LEU A 173 13.65 -17.90 20.31
N ALA A 174 12.80 -18.72 20.90
CA ALA A 174 13.15 -19.58 22.03
C ALA A 174 14.37 -20.49 21.70
N PRO A 175 15.15 -20.90 22.71
CA PRO A 175 16.29 -21.81 22.53
C PRO A 175 15.94 -23.15 21.85
N THR A 176 14.68 -23.59 21.98
CA THR A 176 14.16 -24.82 21.34
C THR A 176 13.76 -24.65 19.88
N ALA A 177 13.70 -23.42 19.37
CA ALA A 177 13.33 -23.17 17.99
C ALA A 177 14.46 -23.52 17.02
N ARG A 178 14.11 -23.98 15.78
CA ARG A 178 15.10 -24.25 14.72
C ARG A 178 16.08 -23.09 14.45
N ARG A 179 15.63 -21.85 14.69
CA ARG A 179 16.43 -20.61 14.54
C ARG A 179 16.52 -19.89 15.88
N ALA A 180 16.96 -20.62 16.92
CA ALA A 180 17.12 -20.08 18.28
C ALA A 180 17.90 -18.77 18.27
N GLY A 181 17.45 -17.79 19.04
CA GLY A 181 18.08 -16.48 19.14
C GLY A 181 17.81 -15.52 17.97
N TRP A 182 17.18 -15.98 16.87
CA TRP A 182 16.84 -15.09 15.77
C TRP A 182 15.80 -14.04 16.20
N VAL A 183 16.06 -12.77 15.82
CA VAL A 183 15.22 -11.62 16.17
C VAL A 183 14.60 -11.06 14.89
N GLY A 184 13.27 -11.18 14.80
CA GLY A 184 12.48 -10.53 13.75
C GLY A 184 12.04 -9.12 14.13
N CYS A 185 11.32 -8.47 13.24
CA CYS A 185 10.65 -7.20 13.51
C CYS A 185 9.17 -7.21 13.12
N ASN A 186 8.46 -6.24 13.64
CA ASN A 186 7.15 -5.83 13.17
C ASN A 186 7.26 -4.43 12.58
N LEU A 187 6.55 -4.18 11.50
CA LEU A 187 6.30 -2.84 10.97
C LEU A 187 4.99 -2.33 11.58
N LEU A 188 5.03 -1.19 12.27
CA LEU A 188 3.90 -0.60 12.96
C LEU A 188 3.09 0.28 12.00
N LEU A 189 2.08 -0.30 11.33
CA LEU A 189 1.23 0.41 10.37
C LEU A 189 0.46 1.58 11.01
N SER A 190 0.08 1.45 12.28
CA SER A 190 -0.59 2.50 13.05
C SER A 190 0.25 3.77 13.24
N ARG A 191 1.56 3.70 13.02
CA ARG A 191 2.47 4.85 13.08
C ARG A 191 2.76 5.48 11.73
N ILE A 192 2.30 4.88 10.64
CA ILE A 192 2.41 5.48 9.31
C ILE A 192 1.24 6.43 9.14
N PRO A 193 1.48 7.72 8.84
CA PRO A 193 0.40 8.65 8.52
C PRO A 193 -0.45 8.14 7.36
N GLU A 194 -1.73 8.47 7.33
CA GLU A 194 -2.65 8.04 6.26
C GLU A 194 -2.13 8.40 4.86
N ASP A 195 -1.47 9.56 4.73
CA ASP A 195 -0.82 9.98 3.47
C ASP A 195 0.30 9.01 3.01
N GLY A 196 0.85 8.23 3.93
CA GLY A 196 1.84 7.18 3.66
C GLY A 196 1.23 5.83 3.32
N ARG A 197 -0.10 5.69 3.38
CA ARG A 197 -0.86 4.47 3.07
C ARG A 197 -1.78 4.74 1.88
N ILE A 198 -1.21 4.72 0.68
CA ILE A 198 -1.89 5.13 -0.54
C ILE A 198 -2.75 3.97 -1.05
N GLN A 199 -4.06 4.17 -1.02
CA GLN A 199 -5.03 3.15 -1.46
C GLN A 199 -5.01 3.03 -2.98
N THR A 200 -4.91 1.79 -3.46
CA THR A 200 -5.01 1.42 -4.89
C THR A 200 -6.32 0.68 -5.15
N ILE A 201 -6.73 -0.17 -4.21
CA ILE A 201 -8.02 -0.86 -4.20
C ILE A 201 -8.56 -0.76 -2.77
N THR A 202 -9.84 -0.40 -2.62
CA THR A 202 -10.54 -0.35 -1.33
C THR A 202 -11.89 -1.04 -1.47
N ASP A 203 -12.13 -2.08 -0.67
CA ASP A 203 -13.37 -2.88 -0.69
C ASP A 203 -13.78 -3.31 -2.13
N SER A 204 -12.79 -3.83 -2.86
CA SER A 204 -12.89 -4.22 -4.27
C SER A 204 -13.23 -3.07 -5.25
N ILE A 205 -13.08 -1.82 -4.83
CA ILE A 205 -13.20 -0.64 -5.70
C ILE A 205 -11.81 -0.18 -6.11
N ILE A 206 -11.55 -0.16 -7.42
CA ILE A 206 -10.27 0.23 -7.99
C ILE A 206 -10.19 1.76 -8.05
N HIS A 207 -9.16 2.35 -7.46
CA HIS A 207 -8.84 3.77 -7.61
C HIS A 207 -8.13 4.05 -8.92
N GLU A 208 -8.44 5.16 -9.55
CA GLU A 208 -7.77 5.55 -10.80
C GLU A 208 -6.26 5.69 -10.62
N SER A 209 -5.49 5.16 -11.55
CA SER A 209 -4.02 5.24 -11.51
C SER A 209 -3.49 6.67 -11.41
N LYS A 210 -4.21 7.63 -12.00
CA LYS A 210 -3.92 9.07 -11.90
C LYS A 210 -4.06 9.58 -10.46
N GLU A 211 -5.08 9.15 -9.75
CA GLU A 211 -5.31 9.50 -8.34
C GLU A 211 -4.21 8.93 -7.45
N VAL A 212 -3.91 7.63 -7.59
CA VAL A 212 -2.84 6.95 -6.86
C VAL A 212 -1.50 7.63 -7.09
N ARG A 213 -1.14 7.94 -8.34
CA ARG A 213 0.08 8.67 -8.69
C ARG A 213 0.11 10.10 -8.12
N THR A 214 -1.05 10.76 -8.08
CA THR A 214 -1.18 12.09 -7.46
C THR A 214 -0.92 12.02 -5.97
N ASN A 215 -1.48 11.04 -5.27
CA ASN A 215 -1.27 10.83 -3.83
C ASN A 215 0.20 10.47 -3.54
N TRP A 216 0.84 9.66 -4.39
CA TRP A 216 2.27 9.39 -4.32
C TRP A 216 3.13 10.66 -4.44
N LEU A 217 2.82 11.52 -5.41
CA LEU A 217 3.55 12.77 -5.63
C LEU A 217 3.43 13.74 -4.44
N LYS A 218 2.28 13.79 -3.76
CA LYS A 218 2.08 14.66 -2.58
C LYS A 218 3.08 14.38 -1.46
N VAL A 219 3.57 13.16 -1.33
CA VAL A 219 4.51 12.74 -0.28
C VAL A 219 5.94 12.53 -0.80
N SER A 220 6.17 12.68 -2.10
CA SER A 220 7.46 12.45 -2.75
C SER A 220 8.59 13.37 -2.28
N PHE A 221 8.25 14.52 -1.65
CA PHE A 221 9.22 15.43 -1.04
C PHE A 221 10.05 14.76 0.08
N LEU A 222 9.56 13.66 0.65
CA LEU A 222 10.28 12.86 1.65
C LEU A 222 11.43 12.06 1.04
N LYS A 223 11.37 11.72 -0.26
CA LYS A 223 12.35 10.87 -0.95
C LYS A 223 13.78 11.39 -0.79
N ASN A 224 13.97 12.70 -0.88
CA ASN A 224 15.28 13.34 -0.85
C ASN A 224 15.78 13.68 0.57
N GLN A 225 15.07 13.23 1.61
CA GLN A 225 15.46 13.46 3.00
C GLN A 225 16.35 12.33 3.52
N LYS A 226 17.41 12.70 4.24
CA LYS A 226 18.25 11.71 4.95
C LYS A 226 17.42 10.98 6.01
N SER A 227 17.70 9.70 6.25
CA SER A 227 16.93 8.84 7.14
C SER A 227 16.59 9.45 8.51
N PRO A 228 17.52 10.09 9.27
CA PRO A 228 17.16 10.69 10.56
C PRO A 228 16.19 11.88 10.44
N SER A 229 16.36 12.74 9.41
CA SER A 229 15.45 13.87 9.16
C SER A 229 14.06 13.38 8.74
N ARG A 230 14.02 12.34 7.91
CA ARG A 230 12.82 11.71 7.41
C ARG A 230 12.00 11.13 8.55
N GLY A 231 12.63 10.42 9.50
CA GLY A 231 11.98 9.90 10.69
C GLY A 231 11.28 11.00 11.50
N TRP A 232 11.96 12.12 11.73
CA TRP A 232 11.36 13.28 12.42
C TRP A 232 10.15 13.86 11.68
N ILE A 233 10.25 14.01 10.35
CA ILE A 233 9.16 14.55 9.54
C ILE A 233 7.93 13.62 9.62
N THR A 234 8.13 12.32 9.44
CA THR A 234 7.04 11.33 9.45
C THR A 234 6.40 11.21 10.82
N ASP A 235 7.18 11.29 11.91
CA ASP A 235 6.64 11.28 13.28
C ASP A 235 5.82 12.54 13.57
N ILE A 236 6.23 13.72 13.07
CA ILE A 236 5.41 14.94 13.17
C ILE A 236 4.14 14.82 12.32
N MET A 237 4.22 14.28 11.11
CA MET A 237 3.03 14.03 10.28
C MET A 237 2.06 13.08 11.01
N TRP A 238 2.57 12.08 11.69
CA TRP A 238 1.77 11.19 12.53
C TRP A 238 1.10 11.94 13.69
N CYS A 239 1.82 12.78 14.43
CA CYS A 239 1.26 13.61 15.51
C CYS A 239 0.12 14.52 15.00
N ILE A 240 0.31 15.17 13.83
CA ILE A 240 -0.71 16.01 13.21
C ILE A 240 -1.97 15.20 12.89
N LYS A 241 -1.79 13.98 12.38
CA LYS A 241 -2.92 13.09 12.08
C LYS A 241 -3.63 12.60 13.33
N ASP A 242 -2.86 12.24 14.38
CA ASP A 242 -3.39 11.77 15.67
C ASP A 242 -4.22 12.84 16.40
N LEU A 243 -3.95 14.13 16.15
CA LEU A 243 -4.81 15.24 16.61
C LEU A 243 -6.23 15.18 16.01
N ASP A 244 -6.39 14.54 14.86
CA ASP A 244 -7.65 14.45 14.11
C ASP A 244 -8.33 15.82 13.86
N LYS A 245 -7.50 16.84 13.59
CA LYS A 245 -7.92 18.23 13.36
C LYS A 245 -7.39 18.74 12.03
N LYS A 246 -8.24 19.49 11.33
CA LYS A 246 -7.82 20.19 10.11
C LYS A 246 -6.95 21.40 10.41
N GLU A 247 -7.25 22.09 11.50
CA GLU A 247 -6.51 23.25 12.02
C GLU A 247 -6.02 22.93 13.43
N PHE A 248 -4.80 23.29 13.73
CA PHE A 248 -4.17 22.99 15.00
C PHE A 248 -3.13 24.07 15.36
N THR A 249 -2.81 24.14 16.66
CA THR A 249 -1.83 25.07 17.20
C THR A 249 -0.48 24.39 17.43
N LEU A 250 0.56 25.21 17.53
CA LEU A 250 1.89 24.74 17.92
C LEU A 250 1.89 24.07 19.30
N ASP A 251 1.09 24.57 20.25
CA ASP A 251 1.01 24.01 21.59
C ASP A 251 0.36 22.63 21.60
N GLU A 252 -0.61 22.38 20.74
CA GLU A 252 -1.19 21.06 20.56
C GLU A 252 -0.14 20.05 20.07
N ILE A 253 0.75 20.42 19.16
CA ILE A 253 1.87 19.55 18.76
C ILE A 253 2.91 19.43 19.88
N TYR A 254 3.10 20.45 20.70
CA TYR A 254 4.00 20.34 21.87
C TYR A 254 3.51 19.34 22.91
N SER A 255 2.21 19.02 22.96
CA SER A 255 1.70 17.96 23.85
C SER A 255 2.35 16.60 23.58
N TYR A 256 2.81 16.35 22.33
CA TYR A 256 3.54 15.15 21.94
C TYR A 256 5.04 15.16 22.30
N LYS A 257 5.53 16.21 23.01
CA LYS A 257 6.96 16.33 23.36
C LYS A 257 7.54 15.07 23.99
N ASN A 258 6.84 14.50 24.97
CA ASN A 258 7.32 13.32 25.69
C ASN A 258 7.28 12.05 24.80
N HIS A 259 6.31 11.94 23.93
CA HIS A 259 6.22 10.87 22.95
C HIS A 259 7.41 10.94 21.96
N LEU A 260 7.64 12.11 21.37
CA LEU A 260 8.73 12.34 20.43
C LEU A 260 10.11 12.18 21.08
N ALA A 261 10.26 12.58 22.36
CA ALA A 261 11.51 12.36 23.11
C ALA A 261 11.85 10.87 23.27
N LYS A 262 10.85 9.99 23.44
CA LYS A 262 11.04 8.53 23.49
C LYS A 262 11.47 7.96 22.13
N LEU A 263 10.94 8.49 21.03
CA LEU A 263 11.29 8.05 19.67
C LEU A 263 12.68 8.53 19.25
N HIS A 264 13.10 9.70 19.77
CA HIS A 264 14.37 10.35 19.41
C HIS A 264 15.22 10.67 20.65
N PRO A 265 15.68 9.65 21.39
CA PRO A 265 16.31 9.84 22.71
C PRO A 265 17.62 10.63 22.66
N LEU A 266 18.27 10.67 21.51
CA LEU A 266 19.51 11.45 21.32
C LEU A 266 19.26 12.96 21.13
N ASN A 267 18.02 13.37 20.86
CA ASN A 267 17.70 14.78 20.67
C ASN A 267 17.18 15.39 21.98
N LYS A 268 17.92 16.35 22.52
CA LYS A 268 17.54 17.06 23.75
C LYS A 268 16.70 18.33 23.50
N ASN A 269 16.60 18.75 22.25
CA ASN A 269 15.90 19.98 21.84
C ASN A 269 14.59 19.70 21.09
N ILE A 270 13.67 19.00 21.73
CA ILE A 270 12.44 18.48 21.10
C ILE A 270 11.55 19.62 20.56
N LYS A 271 11.24 20.66 21.36
CA LYS A 271 10.38 21.78 20.92
C LYS A 271 10.97 22.55 19.73
N PRO A 272 12.24 22.96 19.72
CA PRO A 272 12.88 23.53 18.52
C PRO A 272 12.81 22.62 17.30
N LYS A 273 13.00 21.29 17.51
CA LYS A 273 12.91 20.31 16.42
C LYS A 273 11.49 20.19 15.85
N ILE A 274 10.46 20.20 16.70
CA ILE A 274 9.06 20.26 16.26
C ILE A 274 8.84 21.46 15.35
N ARG A 275 9.23 22.67 15.79
CA ARG A 275 9.10 23.90 14.97
C ARG A 275 9.80 23.76 13.62
N GLN A 276 11.01 23.23 13.61
CA GLN A 276 11.78 23.02 12.39
C GLN A 276 11.01 22.13 11.40
N GLN A 277 10.40 21.04 11.89
CA GLN A 277 9.65 20.13 11.01
C GLN A 277 8.33 20.74 10.52
N LEU A 278 7.62 21.50 11.35
CA LEU A 278 6.42 22.22 10.93
C LEU A 278 6.74 23.28 9.85
N GLN A 279 7.87 24.00 10.00
CA GLN A 279 8.36 24.92 8.95
C GLN A 279 8.67 24.17 7.65
N PHE A 280 9.36 23.04 7.73
CA PHE A 280 9.66 22.20 6.57
C PHE A 280 8.38 21.74 5.86
N LEU A 281 7.39 21.22 6.61
CA LEU A 281 6.10 20.78 6.06
C LEU A 281 5.31 21.94 5.41
N ARG A 282 5.39 23.15 6.00
CA ARG A 282 4.85 24.37 5.40
C ARG A 282 5.52 24.70 4.07
N ASP A 283 6.85 24.68 4.04
CA ASP A 283 7.64 25.02 2.84
C ASP A 283 7.41 23.99 1.72
N LYS A 284 7.15 22.72 2.09
CA LYS A 284 6.70 21.68 1.15
C LYS A 284 5.21 21.75 0.79
N LYS A 285 4.51 22.79 1.25
CA LYS A 285 3.09 23.01 0.98
C LYS A 285 2.16 21.89 1.51
N TYR A 286 2.66 21.08 2.44
CA TYR A 286 1.86 20.10 3.17
C TYR A 286 0.98 20.82 4.22
N LEU A 287 1.50 21.84 4.86
CA LEU A 287 0.79 22.72 5.78
C LEU A 287 0.65 24.14 5.23
N LYS A 288 -0.36 24.85 5.70
CA LYS A 288 -0.51 26.32 5.61
C LYS A 288 -0.31 26.89 7.00
N PHE A 289 0.52 27.93 7.14
CA PHE A 289 0.65 28.71 8.36
C PHE A 289 -0.40 29.82 8.35
N LEU A 290 -1.17 29.92 9.41
CA LEU A 290 -2.27 30.91 9.54
C LEU A 290 -1.89 32.16 10.36
N GLY A 291 -0.71 32.16 11.00
CA GLY A 291 -0.26 33.18 11.94
C GLY A 291 -0.33 32.70 13.38
N SER A 292 0.33 33.39 14.30
CA SER A 292 0.26 33.19 15.77
C SER A 292 0.46 31.72 16.23
N GLY A 293 1.24 30.93 15.48
CA GLY A 293 1.47 29.55 15.83
C GLY A 293 0.37 28.57 15.38
N GLU A 294 -0.53 29.01 14.52
CA GLU A 294 -1.62 28.18 13.98
C GLU A 294 -1.28 27.64 12.59
N TYR A 295 -1.69 26.41 12.35
CA TYR A 295 -1.44 25.66 11.13
C TYR A 295 -2.71 24.99 10.62
N GLN A 296 -2.78 24.79 9.32
CA GLN A 296 -3.87 24.09 8.65
C GLN A 296 -3.30 23.03 7.70
N LEU A 297 -3.86 21.81 7.77
CA LEU A 297 -3.66 20.80 6.72
C LEU A 297 -4.26 21.31 5.41
N LYS A 298 -3.49 21.30 4.33
CA LYS A 298 -4.04 21.63 3.02
C LYS A 298 -5.05 20.56 2.60
N LYS A 299 -6.21 21.00 2.07
CA LYS A 299 -7.18 20.08 1.46
C LYS A 299 -6.48 19.27 0.36
N ARG A 300 -6.70 17.99 0.39
CA ARG A 300 -6.28 17.02 -0.63
C ARG A 300 -7.09 17.18 -1.91
#